data_49de10f76163c27d6f24bde8cfdf1117
#
_entry.id   49de10f76163c27d6f24bde8cfdf1117
#
_cell.length_a   1.000
_cell.length_b   1.000
_cell.length_c   1.000
_cell.angle_alpha   90.00
_cell.angle_beta   90.00
_cell.angle_gamma   90.00
#
_symmetry.space_group_name_H-M   'P 1'
#
loop_
_entity.id
_entity.type
_entity.pdbx_description
1 polymer ?
#
loop_
_entity_poly.entity_id
_entity_poly.type
_entity_poly.pdbx_seq_one_letter_code
_entity_poly.pdbx_strand_id
1 'polypeptide(L)'
;MGEAEPGAVEVTSRVFAVLNTVREVLEEQVPGAVAGVDPTRPEGGLLLTAEYLLAAAGVLRDDERLQFTMPLFVTAIDWLEREPRYDLVYQLRSLHLDTSVRFKVGVQDSLDDLPSIPSLTSIWPGMNWLEREVYDLCG
;
A
#
# COMPACT_ATOMS: atom_id res chain seq x y z
N MET A 1 -25.75 -22.50 8.57
CA MET A 1 -24.95 -21.28 8.61
C MET A 1 -23.50 -21.64 8.88
N GLY A 2 -22.64 -21.41 7.90
CA GLY A 2 -21.25 -21.77 8.05
C GLY A 2 -20.54 -20.84 9.02
N GLU A 3 -19.97 -21.40 10.06
CA GLU A 3 -19.08 -20.65 10.92
C GLU A 3 -17.71 -20.55 10.22
N ALA A 4 -17.09 -19.39 10.30
CA ALA A 4 -15.74 -19.24 9.78
C ALA A 4 -14.81 -20.18 10.53
N GLU A 5 -13.88 -20.79 9.81
CA GLU A 5 -12.89 -21.65 10.46
C GLU A 5 -12.07 -20.81 11.46
N PRO A 6 -11.74 -21.37 12.62
CA PRO A 6 -10.96 -20.62 13.65
C PRO A 6 -9.70 -20.00 13.10
N GLY A 7 -8.99 -20.70 12.20
CA GLY A 7 -7.77 -20.17 11.58
C GLY A 7 -8.01 -18.96 10.70
N ALA A 8 -9.14 -18.94 9.95
CA ALA A 8 -9.49 -17.80 9.10
C ALA A 8 -9.81 -16.56 9.94
N VAL A 9 -10.53 -16.73 11.05
CA VAL A 9 -10.87 -15.63 11.96
C VAL A 9 -9.60 -15.05 12.60
N GLU A 10 -8.68 -15.92 13.02
CA GLU A 10 -7.42 -15.49 13.63
C GLU A 10 -6.57 -14.72 12.64
N VAL A 11 -6.47 -15.16 11.38
CA VAL A 11 -5.69 -14.49 10.34
C VAL A 11 -6.27 -13.11 10.05
N THR A 12 -7.60 -13.02 9.91
CA THR A 12 -8.27 -11.74 9.66
C THR A 12 -8.06 -10.78 10.83
N SER A 13 -8.19 -11.26 12.06
CA SER A 13 -7.97 -10.44 13.26
C SER A 13 -6.53 -9.95 13.36
N ARG A 14 -5.56 -10.80 13.00
CA ARG A 14 -4.14 -10.44 13.01
C ARG A 14 -3.86 -9.34 11.97
N VAL A 15 -4.35 -9.52 10.74
CA VAL A 15 -4.15 -8.52 9.68
C VAL A 15 -4.77 -7.19 10.08
N PHE A 16 -5.97 -7.23 10.65
CA PHE A 16 -6.64 -6.02 11.10
C PHE A 16 -5.86 -5.31 12.20
N ALA A 17 -5.35 -6.06 13.17
CA ALA A 17 -4.54 -5.50 14.26
C ALA A 17 -3.24 -4.89 13.73
N VAL A 18 -2.58 -5.56 12.79
CA VAL A 18 -1.36 -5.05 12.15
C VAL A 18 -1.68 -3.77 11.37
N LEU A 19 -2.79 -3.76 10.64
CA LEU A 19 -3.20 -2.60 9.85
C LEU A 19 -3.44 -1.38 10.76
N ASN A 20 -4.06 -1.58 11.91
CA ASN A 20 -4.25 -0.52 12.89
C ASN A 20 -2.93 0.00 13.42
N THR A 21 -1.97 -0.89 13.70
CA THR A 21 -0.64 -0.50 14.14
C THR A 21 0.08 0.31 13.06
N VAL A 22 0.01 -0.13 11.80
CA VAL A 22 0.59 0.59 10.67
C VAL A 22 -0.01 1.99 10.58
N ARG A 23 -1.32 2.09 10.68
CA ARG A 23 -2.03 3.36 10.61
C ARG A 23 -1.59 4.31 11.73
N GLU A 24 -1.51 3.81 12.97
CA GLU A 24 -1.07 4.61 14.11
C GLU A 24 0.36 5.12 13.92
N VAL A 25 1.27 4.25 13.49
CA VAL A 25 2.66 4.62 13.26
C VAL A 25 2.77 5.68 12.15
N LEU A 26 2.06 5.50 11.05
CA LEU A 26 2.09 6.46 9.95
C LEU A 26 1.48 7.80 10.34
N GLU A 27 0.40 7.81 11.08
CA GLU A 27 -0.21 9.06 11.56
C GLU A 27 0.71 9.80 12.51
N GLU A 28 1.48 9.07 13.31
CA GLU A 28 2.47 9.63 14.23
C GLU A 28 3.69 10.21 13.49
N GLN A 29 4.25 9.45 12.54
CA GLN A 29 5.52 9.76 11.88
C GLN A 29 5.35 10.62 10.63
N VAL A 30 4.28 10.42 9.88
CA VAL A 30 4.03 11.14 8.63
C VAL A 30 2.56 11.57 8.62
N PRO A 31 2.22 12.64 9.37
CA PRO A 31 0.83 13.13 9.39
C PRO A 31 0.34 13.47 7.99
N GLY A 32 -0.85 13.00 7.65
CA GLY A 32 -1.45 13.22 6.34
C GLY A 32 -1.17 12.14 5.32
N ALA A 33 -0.29 11.18 5.62
CA ALA A 33 0.03 10.10 4.69
C ALA A 33 -1.15 9.13 4.49
N VAL A 34 -1.91 8.85 5.54
CA VAL A 34 -3.04 7.92 5.48
C VAL A 34 -4.30 8.68 5.11
N ALA A 35 -4.88 8.37 3.97
CA ALA A 35 -6.14 8.97 3.51
C ALA A 35 -7.36 8.22 4.05
N GLY A 36 -7.21 6.95 4.39
CA GLY A 36 -8.30 6.15 4.92
C GLY A 36 -8.03 4.66 4.79
N VAL A 37 -9.08 3.89 4.99
CA VAL A 37 -9.06 2.43 4.83
C VAL A 37 -9.67 2.10 3.47
N ASP A 38 -9.09 1.12 2.77
CA ASP A 38 -9.61 0.68 1.47
C ASP A 38 -11.02 0.10 1.67
N PRO A 39 -12.05 0.71 1.07
CA PRO A 39 -13.42 0.23 1.26
C PRO A 39 -13.66 -1.15 0.66
N THR A 40 -12.83 -1.59 -0.30
CA THR A 40 -12.96 -2.91 -0.90
C THR A 40 -12.24 -3.99 -0.10
N ARG A 41 -11.28 -3.60 0.74
CA ARG A 41 -10.50 -4.52 1.58
C ARG A 41 -10.18 -3.88 2.93
N PRO A 42 -11.19 -3.58 3.74
CA PRO A 42 -10.98 -2.89 5.01
C PRO A 42 -10.09 -3.65 5.98
N GLU A 43 -10.05 -4.98 5.86
CA GLU A 43 -9.27 -5.86 6.73
C GLU A 43 -7.78 -5.90 6.38
N GLY A 44 -7.39 -5.40 5.21
CA GLY A 44 -6.00 -5.53 4.80
C GLY A 44 -5.47 -4.43 3.89
N GLY A 45 -6.18 -3.31 3.78
CA GLY A 45 -5.80 -2.24 2.88
C GLY A 45 -5.88 -0.84 3.48
N LEU A 46 -4.88 -0.02 3.19
CA LEU A 46 -4.89 1.41 3.53
C LEU A 46 -4.79 2.22 2.26
N LEU A 47 -5.46 3.37 2.26
CA LEU A 47 -5.31 4.37 1.21
C LEU A 47 -4.25 5.37 1.64
N LEU A 48 -3.25 5.58 0.81
CA LEU A 48 -2.17 6.53 1.08
C LEU A 48 -2.24 7.72 0.13
N THR A 49 -1.75 8.85 0.60
CA THR A 49 -1.67 10.07 -0.18
C THR A 49 -0.37 10.08 -0.98
N ALA A 50 -0.45 10.32 -2.30
CA ALA A 50 0.70 10.29 -3.18
C ALA A 50 1.81 11.25 -2.74
N GLU A 51 1.44 12.41 -2.25
CA GLU A 51 2.38 13.44 -1.79
C GLU A 51 3.32 12.93 -0.68
N TYR A 52 2.82 12.05 0.19
CA TYR A 52 3.59 11.54 1.32
C TYR A 52 4.05 10.10 1.13
N LEU A 53 3.90 9.55 -0.08
CA LEU A 53 4.17 8.13 -0.32
C LEU A 53 5.61 7.76 0.00
N LEU A 54 6.58 8.55 -0.46
CA LEU A 54 7.99 8.24 -0.23
C LEU A 54 8.36 8.27 1.26
N ALA A 55 7.87 9.27 1.98
CA ALA A 55 8.10 9.37 3.42
C ALA A 55 7.44 8.20 4.16
N ALA A 56 6.20 7.86 3.79
CA ALA A 56 5.48 6.74 4.39
C ALA A 56 6.22 5.42 4.13
N ALA A 57 6.72 5.23 2.91
CA ALA A 57 7.48 4.03 2.56
C ALA A 57 8.73 3.87 3.43
N GLY A 58 9.45 4.96 3.67
CA GLY A 58 10.61 4.94 4.55
C GLY A 58 10.25 4.48 5.97
N VAL A 59 9.15 4.98 6.50
CA VAL A 59 8.67 4.59 7.83
C VAL A 59 8.24 3.12 7.84
N LEU A 60 7.54 2.68 6.80
CA LEU A 60 7.10 1.28 6.70
C LEU A 60 8.28 0.31 6.73
N ARG A 61 9.38 0.67 6.06
CA ARG A 61 10.58 -0.17 6.03
C ARG A 61 11.37 -0.10 7.34
N ASP A 62 11.56 1.11 7.88
CA ASP A 62 12.57 1.35 8.93
C ASP A 62 12.03 1.36 10.36
N ASP A 63 10.75 1.63 10.58
CA ASP A 63 10.20 1.64 11.92
C ASP A 63 10.26 0.25 12.54
N GLU A 64 10.82 0.17 13.75
CA GLU A 64 11.04 -1.11 14.44
C GLU A 64 9.75 -1.90 14.67
N ARG A 65 8.63 -1.21 14.76
CA ARG A 65 7.33 -1.83 14.98
C ARG A 65 6.75 -2.46 13.71
N LEU A 66 7.25 -2.08 12.53
CA LEU A 66 6.68 -2.46 11.23
C LEU A 66 7.61 -3.34 10.41
N GLN A 67 8.74 -2.83 9.99
CA GLN A 67 9.76 -3.54 9.22
C GLN A 67 9.21 -4.25 7.97
N PHE A 68 8.48 -3.51 7.14
CA PHE A 68 8.02 -4.03 5.85
C PHE A 68 9.18 -3.95 4.86
N THR A 69 9.99 -4.99 4.83
CA THR A 69 11.22 -5.04 4.04
C THR A 69 11.08 -5.75 2.72
N MET A 70 9.96 -6.43 2.49
CA MET A 70 9.78 -7.27 1.31
C MET A 70 8.60 -6.79 0.44
N PRO A 71 8.88 -6.10 -0.68
CA PRO A 71 7.83 -5.81 -1.65
C PRO A 71 7.44 -7.09 -2.38
N LEU A 72 6.15 -7.37 -2.46
CA LEU A 72 5.63 -8.57 -3.12
C LEU A 72 5.16 -8.27 -4.53
N PHE A 73 4.38 -7.22 -4.72
CA PHE A 73 3.97 -6.79 -6.04
C PHE A 73 3.50 -5.34 -6.02
N VAL A 74 3.48 -4.77 -7.22
CA VAL A 74 2.85 -3.49 -7.52
C VAL A 74 1.99 -3.72 -8.75
N THR A 75 0.78 -3.20 -8.74
CA THR A 75 -0.09 -3.23 -9.91
C THR A 75 -0.88 -1.94 -10.00
N ALA A 76 -1.45 -1.69 -11.17
CA ALA A 76 -2.29 -0.51 -11.39
C ALA A 76 -3.68 -0.95 -11.79
N ILE A 77 -4.69 -0.25 -11.24
CA ILE A 77 -6.07 -0.43 -11.63
C ILE A 77 -6.50 0.83 -12.35
N ASP A 78 -7.00 0.68 -13.58
CA ASP A 78 -7.51 1.79 -14.39
C ASP A 78 -9.03 1.86 -14.21
N TRP A 79 -9.51 2.92 -13.60
CA TRP A 79 -10.93 3.15 -13.34
C TRP A 79 -11.57 4.07 -14.39
N LEU A 80 -11.11 4.05 -15.59
CA LEU A 80 -11.56 4.80 -16.79
C LEU A 80 -12.38 6.08 -16.57
N GLU A 81 -13.44 6.05 -15.79
CA GLU A 81 -14.37 7.17 -15.59
C GLU A 81 -14.34 7.76 -14.18
N ARG A 82 -13.42 7.30 -13.34
CA ARG A 82 -13.30 7.76 -11.95
C ARG A 82 -12.14 8.75 -11.79
N GLU A 83 -12.25 9.63 -10.80
CA GLU A 83 -11.14 10.48 -10.38
C GLU A 83 -10.75 10.16 -8.93
N PRO A 84 -9.46 9.87 -8.65
CA PRO A 84 -8.37 9.70 -9.61
C PRO A 84 -8.58 8.47 -10.49
N ARG A 85 -8.08 8.51 -11.71
CA ARG A 85 -8.30 7.44 -12.69
C ARG A 85 -7.61 6.15 -12.31
N TYR A 86 -6.37 6.23 -11.86
CA TYR A 86 -5.57 5.05 -11.54
C TYR A 86 -5.41 4.87 -10.05
N ASP A 87 -5.46 3.62 -9.60
CA ASP A 87 -4.97 3.24 -8.28
C ASP A 87 -3.72 2.39 -8.47
N LEU A 88 -2.63 2.79 -7.83
CA LEU A 88 -1.47 1.92 -7.69
C LEU A 88 -1.64 1.12 -6.41
N VAL A 89 -1.49 -0.18 -6.54
CA VAL A 89 -1.67 -1.12 -5.43
C VAL A 89 -0.32 -1.74 -5.10
N TYR A 90 0.12 -1.57 -3.86
CA TYR A 90 1.37 -2.12 -3.36
C TYR A 90 1.06 -3.18 -2.32
N GLN A 91 1.68 -4.34 -2.45
CA GLN A 91 1.59 -5.40 -1.44
C GLN A 91 2.98 -5.57 -0.83
N LEU A 92 3.07 -5.36 0.46
CA LEU A 92 4.34 -5.43 1.19
C LEU A 92 4.23 -6.44 2.32
N ARG A 93 5.33 -7.12 2.60
CA ARG A 93 5.39 -8.11 3.66
C ARG A 93 6.40 -7.72 4.73
N SER A 94 6.02 -7.92 5.98
CA SER A 94 6.90 -7.81 7.13
C SER A 94 7.14 -9.20 7.71
N LEU A 95 8.38 -9.65 7.68
CA LEU A 95 8.74 -10.92 8.33
C LEU A 95 8.70 -10.78 9.85
N HIS A 96 8.98 -9.58 10.34
CA HIS A 96 8.90 -9.27 11.77
C HIS A 96 7.47 -9.46 12.29
N LEU A 97 6.48 -8.98 11.56
CA LEU A 97 5.07 -9.10 11.92
C LEU A 97 4.42 -10.37 11.36
N ASP A 98 5.14 -11.09 10.50
CA ASP A 98 4.66 -12.29 9.80
C ASP A 98 3.32 -12.04 9.10
N THR A 99 3.24 -10.93 8.39
CA THR A 99 2.03 -10.58 7.66
C THR A 99 2.34 -9.68 6.48
N SER A 100 1.40 -9.61 5.55
CA SER A 100 1.48 -8.68 4.43
C SER A 100 0.28 -7.75 4.46
N VAL A 101 0.49 -6.52 4.01
CA VAL A 101 -0.58 -5.51 3.93
C VAL A 101 -0.58 -4.90 2.54
N ARG A 102 -1.72 -4.35 2.18
CA ARG A 102 -1.94 -3.71 0.89
C ARG A 102 -2.10 -2.22 1.08
N PHE A 103 -1.45 -1.45 0.20
CA PHE A 103 -1.58 0.00 0.18
C PHE A 103 -2.01 0.44 -1.20
N LYS A 104 -2.95 1.38 -1.27
CA LYS A 104 -3.39 1.97 -2.53
C LYS A 104 -3.08 3.44 -2.56
N VAL A 105 -2.68 3.92 -3.73
CA VAL A 105 -2.41 5.34 -3.98
C VAL A 105 -3.14 5.75 -5.24
N GLY A 106 -3.99 6.77 -5.15
CA GLY A 106 -4.66 7.32 -6.31
C GLY A 106 -3.73 8.19 -7.13
N VAL A 107 -3.70 7.98 -8.45
CA VAL A 107 -2.88 8.74 -9.38
C VAL A 107 -3.78 9.40 -10.42
N GLN A 108 -3.72 10.72 -10.49
CA GLN A 108 -4.51 11.49 -11.44
C GLN A 108 -3.85 11.45 -12.82
N ASP A 109 -4.66 11.16 -13.84
CA ASP A 109 -4.26 11.27 -15.23
C ASP A 109 -4.71 12.64 -15.73
N SER A 110 -3.76 13.50 -16.05
CA SER A 110 -4.09 14.82 -16.60
C SER A 110 -3.58 14.92 -18.03
N LEU A 111 -4.31 15.67 -18.85
CA LEU A 111 -3.94 15.86 -20.26
C LEU A 111 -2.62 16.61 -20.43
N ASP A 112 -2.28 17.46 -19.46
CA ASP A 112 -1.09 18.30 -19.54
C ASP A 112 0.12 17.69 -18.87
N ASP A 113 -0.09 16.79 -17.90
CA ASP A 113 1.00 16.13 -17.16
C ASP A 113 0.79 14.63 -17.18
N LEU A 114 1.87 13.90 -17.44
CA LEU A 114 1.84 12.45 -17.29
C LEU A 114 1.63 12.10 -15.83
N PRO A 115 0.86 11.03 -15.53
CA PRO A 115 0.72 10.58 -14.16
C PRO A 115 2.09 10.38 -13.53
N SER A 116 2.32 11.03 -12.42
CA SER A 116 3.61 11.00 -11.75
C SER A 116 3.43 10.51 -10.32
N ILE A 117 4.22 9.51 -9.96
CA ILE A 117 4.29 9.04 -8.61
C ILE A 117 5.76 8.77 -8.27
N PRO A 118 6.21 9.09 -7.05
CA PRO A 118 7.60 8.85 -6.70
C PRO A 118 7.98 7.37 -6.82
N SER A 119 9.15 7.11 -7.38
CA SER A 119 9.68 5.75 -7.38
C SER A 119 10.06 5.35 -5.96
N LEU A 120 9.76 4.11 -5.58
CA LEU A 120 10.10 3.57 -4.28
C LEU A 120 11.37 2.73 -4.31
N THR A 121 12.13 2.79 -5.41
CA THR A 121 13.39 2.05 -5.58
C THR A 121 14.43 2.42 -4.53
N SER A 122 14.45 3.67 -4.08
CA SER A 122 15.37 4.09 -3.03
C SER A 122 15.07 3.45 -1.67
N ILE A 123 13.82 3.04 -1.46
CA ILE A 123 13.40 2.38 -0.23
C ILE A 123 13.55 0.87 -0.36
N TRP A 124 13.08 0.32 -1.48
CA TRP A 124 13.16 -1.11 -1.78
C TRP A 124 13.77 -1.29 -3.17
N PRO A 125 15.06 -1.67 -3.27
CA PRO A 125 15.69 -1.82 -4.58
C PRO A 125 14.96 -2.80 -5.52
N GLY A 126 14.35 -3.85 -4.99
CA GLY A 126 13.54 -4.78 -5.76
C GLY A 126 12.33 -4.16 -6.43
N MET A 127 11.91 -2.99 -5.98
CA MET A 127 10.77 -2.27 -6.55
C MET A 127 11.02 -1.85 -8.00
N ASN A 128 12.28 -1.74 -8.42
CA ASN A 128 12.65 -1.37 -9.78
C ASN A 128 11.99 -2.28 -10.83
N TRP A 129 12.01 -3.59 -10.61
CA TRP A 129 11.36 -4.54 -11.51
C TRP A 129 9.85 -4.41 -11.48
N LEU A 130 9.28 -4.28 -10.29
CA LEU A 130 7.84 -4.22 -10.09
C LEU A 130 7.26 -2.95 -10.72
N GLU A 131 7.92 -1.82 -10.52
CA GLU A 131 7.49 -0.55 -11.11
C GLU A 131 7.61 -0.56 -12.63
N ARG A 132 8.67 -1.17 -13.15
CA ARG A 132 8.88 -1.27 -14.59
C ARG A 132 7.76 -2.05 -15.26
N GLU A 133 7.32 -3.17 -14.68
CA GLU A 133 6.20 -3.94 -15.21
C GLU A 133 4.92 -3.09 -15.26
N VAL A 134 4.66 -2.32 -14.23
CA VAL A 134 3.48 -1.45 -14.18
C VAL A 134 3.54 -0.39 -15.28
N TYR A 135 4.68 0.27 -15.44
CA TYR A 135 4.84 1.31 -16.46
C TYR A 135 4.74 0.72 -17.87
N ASP A 136 5.26 -0.46 -18.11
CA ASP A 136 5.17 -1.11 -19.42
C ASP A 136 3.73 -1.50 -19.76
N LEU A 137 2.93 -1.88 -18.77
CA LEU A 137 1.52 -2.25 -18.97
C LEU A 137 0.61 -1.04 -19.15
N CYS A 138 0.89 0.05 -18.45
CA CYS A 138 0.02 1.23 -18.44
C CYS A 138 0.48 2.32 -19.41
N GLY A 139 1.58 2.13 -20.03
CA GLY A 139 2.05 3.03 -21.04
C GLY A 139 2.94 4.11 -20.68
#